data_d4ed4c29d9d57dd56796db8d51d7f335
#
_entry.id   d4ed4c29d9d57dd56796db8d51d7f335
#
_cell.length_a   1.000
_cell.length_b   1.000
_cell.length_c   1.000
_cell.angle_alpha   90.00
_cell.angle_beta   90.00
_cell.angle_gamma   90.00
#
_symmetry.space_group_name_H-M   'P 1'
#
loop_
_entity.id
_entity.type
_entity.pdbx_description
1 polymer ?
#
loop_
_entity_poly.entity_id
_entity_poly.type
_entity_poly.pdbx_seq_one_letter_code
_entity_poly.pdbx_strand_id
1 'polypeptide(L)'
;ELQENGTLEQLVSRYFGHDDYLEYVGTRTFLAHLDERLPNYTELFKQAARDTNFDWKLLAAVGYQESHWDPNAVSPTGVRGLMMLTNPTASEMGVADRTDAAQSIDGGARYLRSIKDRLPDSITGDDRLYMAMAAYNVGLGHLYDARKIAELRGGDPDRWQDVRAALPLLQEREWHSQTRHGYARGGEPVIYVRNIRRYYEMIKYVERSRQQFFQLEQAPTSEEPLLLFDIVPPIDQ
;
A
#
# COMPACT_ATOMS: atom_id res chain seq x y z
N GLU A 1 10.18 -14.55 -17.04
CA GLU A 1 8.80 -14.79 -17.53
C GLU A 1 8.01 -13.48 -17.73
N LEU A 2 7.85 -12.62 -16.69
CA LEU A 2 7.11 -11.35 -16.82
C LEU A 2 7.77 -10.35 -17.79
N GLN A 3 9.08 -10.44 -18.02
CA GLN A 3 9.80 -9.61 -19.01
C GLN A 3 9.67 -10.13 -20.43
N GLU A 4 9.49 -11.43 -20.62
CA GLU A 4 9.45 -12.08 -21.93
C GLU A 4 8.08 -11.97 -22.61
N ASN A 5 7.01 -11.78 -21.85
CA ASN A 5 5.64 -11.74 -22.36
C ASN A 5 5.05 -10.33 -22.53
N GLY A 6 5.87 -9.28 -22.44
CA GLY A 6 5.42 -7.88 -22.60
C GLY A 6 4.62 -7.32 -21.41
N THR A 7 4.43 -8.09 -20.35
CA THR A 7 3.66 -7.66 -19.14
C THR A 7 4.29 -6.44 -18.48
N LEU A 8 5.63 -6.37 -18.46
CA LEU A 8 6.35 -5.23 -17.88
C LEU A 8 6.02 -3.92 -18.59
N GLU A 9 6.06 -3.91 -19.93
CA GLU A 9 5.80 -2.71 -20.73
C GLU A 9 4.34 -2.25 -20.59
N GLN A 10 3.41 -3.18 -20.52
CA GLN A 10 2.00 -2.88 -20.28
C GLN A 10 1.75 -2.29 -18.88
N LEU A 11 2.40 -2.83 -17.85
CA LEU A 11 2.30 -2.30 -16.49
C LEU A 11 2.90 -0.90 -16.38
N VAL A 12 4.09 -0.69 -16.95
CA VAL A 12 4.75 0.63 -16.94
C VAL A 12 3.88 1.65 -17.68
N SER A 13 3.40 1.34 -18.87
CA SER A 13 2.55 2.23 -19.67
C SER A 13 1.24 2.57 -18.94
N ARG A 14 0.60 1.59 -18.30
CA ARG A 14 -0.71 1.74 -17.65
C ARG A 14 -0.66 2.53 -16.34
N TYR A 15 0.38 2.33 -15.52
CA TYR A 15 0.43 2.86 -14.16
C TYR A 15 1.39 4.04 -13.96
N PHE A 16 2.35 4.24 -14.88
CA PHE A 16 3.42 5.22 -14.70
C PHE A 16 3.55 6.24 -15.86
N GLY A 17 2.94 5.97 -17.01
CA GLY A 17 3.11 6.85 -18.17
C GLY A 17 4.49 6.68 -18.85
N HIS A 18 4.75 7.49 -19.91
CA HIS A 18 5.93 7.29 -20.78
C HIS A 18 7.18 8.07 -20.35
N ASP A 19 7.11 8.98 -19.38
CA ASP A 19 8.13 10.02 -19.23
C ASP A 19 9.03 9.93 -17.98
N ASP A 20 8.90 8.91 -17.11
CA ASP A 20 9.72 8.84 -15.89
C ASP A 20 10.59 7.58 -15.81
N TYR A 21 11.88 7.75 -16.19
CA TYR A 21 12.89 6.70 -16.13
C TYR A 21 13.08 6.14 -14.70
N LEU A 22 12.95 6.96 -13.67
CA LEU A 22 13.08 6.53 -12.27
C LEU A 22 11.89 5.65 -11.86
N GLU A 23 10.69 5.96 -12.32
CA GLU A 23 9.51 5.12 -12.10
C GLU A 23 9.63 3.78 -12.85
N TYR A 24 10.21 3.78 -14.04
CA TYR A 24 10.49 2.55 -14.79
C TYR A 24 11.45 1.61 -14.06
N VAL A 25 12.56 2.13 -13.54
CA VAL A 25 13.54 1.35 -12.76
C VAL A 25 12.89 0.81 -11.48
N GLY A 26 12.11 1.64 -10.79
CA GLY A 26 11.37 1.25 -9.58
C GLY A 26 10.38 0.11 -9.85
N THR A 27 9.67 0.16 -10.99
CA THR A 27 8.73 -0.88 -11.41
C THR A 27 9.43 -2.21 -11.68
N ARG A 28 10.55 -2.18 -12.41
CA ARG A 28 11.35 -3.40 -12.66
C ARG A 28 11.83 -4.05 -11.37
N THR A 29 12.33 -3.24 -10.44
CA THR A 29 12.78 -3.71 -9.13
C THR A 29 11.62 -4.32 -8.33
N PHE A 30 10.45 -3.67 -8.35
CA PHE A 30 9.26 -4.20 -7.71
C PHE A 30 8.85 -5.58 -8.28
N LEU A 31 8.82 -5.73 -9.60
CA LEU A 31 8.45 -6.99 -10.24
C LEU A 31 9.47 -8.10 -9.95
N ALA A 32 10.76 -7.79 -9.92
CA ALA A 32 11.78 -8.75 -9.49
C ALA A 32 11.56 -9.20 -8.04
N HIS A 33 11.31 -8.27 -7.12
CA HIS A 33 11.03 -8.59 -5.72
C HIS A 33 9.70 -9.35 -5.54
N LEU A 34 8.73 -9.12 -6.41
CA LEU A 34 7.45 -9.84 -6.41
C LEU A 34 7.65 -11.34 -6.73
N ASP A 35 8.61 -11.66 -7.59
CA ASP A 35 8.97 -13.05 -7.91
C ASP A 35 9.93 -13.67 -6.89
N GLU A 36 10.87 -12.89 -6.37
CA GLU A 36 11.98 -13.40 -5.54
C GLU A 36 11.68 -13.35 -4.04
N ARG A 37 10.98 -12.31 -3.55
CA ARG A 37 10.80 -12.04 -2.11
C ARG A 37 9.40 -12.36 -1.62
N LEU A 38 8.35 -11.89 -2.31
CA LEU A 38 6.97 -12.03 -1.85
C LEU A 38 6.55 -13.48 -1.60
N PRO A 39 6.97 -14.49 -2.38
CA PRO A 39 6.59 -15.89 -2.13
C PRO A 39 6.94 -16.37 -0.72
N ASN A 40 8.03 -15.87 -0.12
CA ASN A 40 8.45 -16.24 1.22
C ASN A 40 7.48 -15.75 2.32
N TYR A 41 6.64 -14.76 2.03
CA TYR A 41 5.77 -14.09 2.99
C TYR A 41 4.29 -14.17 2.65
N THR A 42 3.93 -14.71 1.47
CA THR A 42 2.55 -14.74 0.98
C THR A 42 1.57 -15.36 1.97
N GLU A 43 1.91 -16.51 2.56
CA GLU A 43 1.03 -17.18 3.53
C GLU A 43 0.91 -16.40 4.84
N LEU A 44 1.96 -15.70 5.27
CA LEU A 44 1.92 -14.81 6.44
C LEU A 44 0.99 -13.61 6.20
N PHE A 45 1.07 -12.99 5.03
CA PHE A 45 0.14 -11.93 4.65
C PHE A 45 -1.30 -12.42 4.54
N LYS A 46 -1.54 -13.62 3.99
CA LYS A 46 -2.87 -14.22 3.93
C LYS A 46 -3.43 -14.52 5.32
N GLN A 47 -2.58 -15.00 6.26
CA GLN A 47 -3.00 -15.24 7.63
C GLN A 47 -3.40 -13.91 8.31
N ALA A 48 -2.53 -12.90 8.28
CA ALA A 48 -2.80 -11.58 8.85
C ALA A 48 -4.05 -10.93 8.24
N ALA A 49 -4.29 -11.15 6.94
CA ALA A 49 -5.47 -10.68 6.24
C ALA A 49 -6.77 -11.28 6.77
N ARG A 50 -6.78 -12.60 7.06
CA ARG A 50 -7.94 -13.27 7.68
C ARG A 50 -8.26 -12.68 9.06
N ASP A 51 -7.23 -12.45 9.86
CA ASP A 51 -7.37 -11.98 11.25
C ASP A 51 -7.78 -10.51 11.34
N THR A 52 -7.46 -9.71 10.31
CA THR A 52 -7.71 -8.26 10.29
C THR A 52 -8.78 -7.81 9.29
N ASN A 53 -9.33 -8.72 8.50
CA ASN A 53 -10.30 -8.43 7.44
C ASN A 53 -9.79 -7.38 6.43
N PHE A 54 -8.52 -7.53 6.01
CA PHE A 54 -7.94 -6.82 4.87
C PHE A 54 -7.74 -7.77 3.68
N ASP A 55 -7.58 -7.23 2.48
CA ASP A 55 -7.02 -8.00 1.35
C ASP A 55 -5.52 -8.23 1.61
N TRP A 56 -5.06 -9.49 1.50
CA TRP A 56 -3.65 -9.82 1.73
C TRP A 56 -2.70 -9.08 0.77
N LYS A 57 -3.16 -8.79 -0.46
CA LYS A 57 -2.38 -8.04 -1.44
C LYS A 57 -2.18 -6.58 -1.02
N LEU A 58 -3.18 -6.02 -0.32
CA LEU A 58 -3.04 -4.69 0.27
C LEU A 58 -1.98 -4.69 1.39
N LEU A 59 -2.03 -5.68 2.29
CA LEU A 59 -1.03 -5.82 3.35
C LEU A 59 0.37 -6.04 2.77
N ALA A 60 0.48 -6.85 1.71
CA ALA A 60 1.75 -7.04 0.99
C ALA A 60 2.25 -5.73 0.35
N ALA A 61 1.36 -4.91 -0.23
CA ALA A 61 1.71 -3.60 -0.78
C ALA A 61 2.21 -2.63 0.31
N VAL A 62 1.58 -2.64 1.49
CA VAL A 62 2.06 -1.88 2.66
C VAL A 62 3.45 -2.36 3.07
N GLY A 63 3.65 -3.66 3.24
CA GLY A 63 4.96 -4.23 3.58
C GLY A 63 6.05 -3.91 2.56
N TYR A 64 5.70 -3.83 1.26
CA TYR A 64 6.65 -3.40 0.24
C TYR A 64 7.02 -1.92 0.38
N GLN A 65 6.04 -1.06 0.61
CA GLN A 65 6.30 0.36 0.85
C GLN A 65 7.16 0.61 2.08
N GLU A 66 7.03 -0.24 3.10
CA GLU A 66 7.80 -0.12 4.35
C GLU A 66 9.26 -0.58 4.18
N SER A 67 9.48 -1.75 3.61
CA SER A 67 10.79 -2.42 3.64
C SER A 67 11.24 -3.05 2.34
N HIS A 68 10.48 -2.94 1.27
CA HIS A 68 10.67 -3.76 0.05
C HIS A 68 10.71 -5.28 0.34
N TRP A 69 9.93 -5.71 1.36
CA TRP A 69 9.93 -7.07 1.90
C TRP A 69 11.31 -7.55 2.39
N ASP A 70 12.11 -6.66 2.97
CA ASP A 70 13.36 -7.02 3.65
C ASP A 70 13.09 -7.09 5.17
N PRO A 71 13.17 -8.27 5.80
CA PRO A 71 12.92 -8.42 7.24
C PRO A 71 14.01 -7.76 8.09
N ASN A 72 15.19 -7.51 7.50
CA ASN A 72 16.34 -6.87 8.18
C ASN A 72 16.38 -5.36 7.98
N ALA A 73 15.37 -4.79 7.27
CA ALA A 73 15.33 -3.36 7.03
C ALA A 73 15.32 -2.55 8.32
N VAL A 74 16.16 -1.51 8.36
CA VAL A 74 16.30 -0.59 9.49
C VAL A 74 16.27 0.84 8.97
N SER A 75 15.32 1.64 9.48
CA SER A 75 15.28 3.07 9.16
C SER A 75 16.33 3.86 9.95
N PRO A 76 16.68 5.09 9.52
CA PRO A 76 17.59 5.97 10.29
C PRO A 76 17.07 6.27 11.71
N THR A 77 15.78 6.15 11.96
CA THR A 77 15.14 6.37 13.26
C THR A 77 15.00 5.10 14.11
N GLY A 78 15.57 3.97 13.64
CA GLY A 78 15.56 2.69 14.36
C GLY A 78 14.26 1.89 14.27
N VAL A 79 13.36 2.23 13.34
CA VAL A 79 12.21 1.38 12.99
C VAL A 79 12.72 0.15 12.26
N ARG A 80 12.12 -1.02 12.48
CA ARG A 80 12.65 -2.29 11.97
C ARG A 80 11.58 -3.24 11.47
N GLY A 81 12.03 -4.15 10.61
CA GLY A 81 11.29 -5.31 10.12
C GLY A 81 10.41 -5.01 8.92
N LEU A 82 9.72 -6.04 8.45
CA LEU A 82 8.91 -5.99 7.23
C LEU A 82 7.86 -4.88 7.21
N MET A 83 7.22 -4.60 8.35
CA MET A 83 6.17 -3.58 8.48
C MET A 83 6.65 -2.33 9.23
N MET A 84 7.97 -2.17 9.43
CA MET A 84 8.61 -0.98 10.01
C MET A 84 7.95 -0.50 11.31
N LEU A 85 7.83 -1.39 12.29
CA LEU A 85 7.19 -1.05 13.56
C LEU A 85 8.14 -0.25 14.46
N THR A 86 7.63 0.80 15.08
CA THR A 86 8.32 1.49 16.19
C THR A 86 8.31 0.62 17.45
N ASN A 87 9.18 0.91 18.42
CA ASN A 87 9.14 0.20 19.71
C ASN A 87 7.79 0.36 20.44
N PRO A 88 7.21 1.58 20.52
CA PRO A 88 5.89 1.74 21.13
C PRO A 88 4.79 0.93 20.43
N THR A 89 4.76 0.95 19.09
CA THR A 89 3.77 0.20 18.30
C THR A 89 3.96 -1.30 18.48
N ALA A 90 5.19 -1.80 18.46
CA ALA A 90 5.50 -3.20 18.72
C ALA A 90 5.02 -3.66 20.10
N SER A 91 5.28 -2.85 21.12
CA SER A 91 4.81 -3.11 22.49
C SER A 91 3.28 -3.13 22.58
N GLU A 92 2.60 -2.14 21.96
CA GLU A 92 1.14 -2.06 21.90
C GLU A 92 0.52 -3.28 21.21
N MET A 93 1.15 -3.76 20.15
CA MET A 93 0.70 -4.92 19.39
C MET A 93 1.23 -6.26 19.93
N GLY A 94 1.98 -6.30 21.02
CA GLY A 94 2.53 -7.51 21.60
C GLY A 94 3.58 -8.21 20.72
N VAL A 95 4.29 -7.44 19.87
CA VAL A 95 5.38 -7.93 19.02
C VAL A 95 6.67 -7.97 19.82
N ALA A 96 7.20 -9.17 20.07
CA ALA A 96 8.43 -9.36 20.82
C ALA A 96 9.68 -9.13 19.98
N ASP A 97 9.67 -9.58 18.72
CA ASP A 97 10.74 -9.37 17.75
C ASP A 97 10.21 -8.76 16.45
N ARG A 98 10.56 -7.50 16.19
CA ARG A 98 10.15 -6.77 14.98
C ARG A 98 10.82 -7.27 13.71
N THR A 99 11.93 -8.01 13.82
CA THR A 99 12.67 -8.59 12.70
C THR A 99 12.17 -9.99 12.34
N ASP A 100 11.41 -10.64 13.22
CA ASP A 100 10.66 -11.84 12.86
C ASP A 100 9.52 -11.49 11.89
N ALA A 101 9.54 -12.11 10.71
CA ALA A 101 8.63 -11.80 9.62
C ALA A 101 7.15 -11.98 10.00
N ALA A 102 6.84 -13.08 10.69
CA ALA A 102 5.47 -13.40 11.09
C ALA A 102 4.94 -12.39 12.11
N GLN A 103 5.74 -12.07 13.14
CA GLN A 103 5.36 -11.10 14.15
C GLN A 103 5.26 -9.68 13.58
N SER A 104 6.17 -9.31 12.67
CA SER A 104 6.16 -8.00 12.02
C SER A 104 4.92 -7.81 11.16
N ILE A 105 4.57 -8.80 10.32
CA ILE A 105 3.40 -8.75 9.44
C ILE A 105 2.11 -8.74 10.26
N ASP A 106 1.96 -9.62 11.23
CA ASP A 106 0.79 -9.68 12.10
C ASP A 106 0.61 -8.38 12.90
N GLY A 107 1.68 -7.90 13.55
CA GLY A 107 1.66 -6.67 14.32
C GLY A 107 1.33 -5.44 13.46
N GLY A 108 1.92 -5.33 12.27
CA GLY A 108 1.65 -4.25 11.33
C GLY A 108 0.22 -4.25 10.81
N ALA A 109 -0.32 -5.43 10.48
CA ALA A 109 -1.70 -5.57 10.05
C ALA A 109 -2.70 -5.19 11.15
N ARG A 110 -2.47 -5.66 12.39
CA ARG A 110 -3.30 -5.29 13.56
C ARG A 110 -3.20 -3.80 13.88
N TYR A 111 -2.03 -3.21 13.76
CA TYR A 111 -1.86 -1.76 13.95
C TYR A 111 -2.64 -0.95 12.91
N LEU A 112 -2.54 -1.32 11.62
CA LEU A 112 -3.33 -0.68 10.56
C LEU A 112 -4.83 -0.83 10.82
N ARG A 113 -5.27 -2.01 11.27
CA ARG A 113 -6.66 -2.25 11.67
C ARG A 113 -7.08 -1.37 12.84
N SER A 114 -6.29 -1.29 13.89
CA SER A 114 -6.53 -0.42 15.04
C SER A 114 -6.69 1.05 14.65
N ILE A 115 -5.81 1.54 13.76
CA ILE A 115 -5.92 2.91 13.23
C ILE A 115 -7.26 3.07 12.48
N LYS A 116 -7.58 2.15 11.59
CA LYS A 116 -8.82 2.19 10.80
C LYS A 116 -10.07 2.21 11.68
N ASP A 117 -10.07 1.43 12.76
CA ASP A 117 -11.21 1.35 13.69
C ASP A 117 -11.35 2.61 14.56
N ARG A 118 -10.26 3.32 14.81
CA ARG A 118 -10.24 4.59 15.56
C ARG A 118 -10.66 5.82 14.75
N LEU A 119 -10.79 5.69 13.42
CA LEU A 119 -11.31 6.78 12.59
C LEU A 119 -12.81 6.98 12.83
N PRO A 120 -13.35 8.21 12.71
CA PRO A 120 -14.78 8.47 12.82
C PRO A 120 -15.62 7.62 11.86
N ASP A 121 -16.80 7.21 12.28
CA ASP A 121 -17.71 6.37 11.49
C ASP A 121 -18.25 7.09 10.24
N SER A 122 -18.22 8.44 10.24
CA SER A 122 -18.55 9.26 9.07
C SER A 122 -17.60 9.04 7.88
N ILE A 123 -16.36 8.64 8.14
CA ILE A 123 -15.41 8.30 7.06
C ILE A 123 -15.67 6.88 6.59
N THR A 124 -16.03 6.69 5.33
CA THR A 124 -16.44 5.39 4.79
C THR A 124 -15.61 4.96 3.58
N GLY A 125 -15.75 3.70 3.17
CA GLY A 125 -15.18 3.17 1.94
C GLY A 125 -13.66 3.37 1.82
N ASP A 126 -13.23 3.80 0.64
CA ASP A 126 -11.83 4.02 0.30
C ASP A 126 -11.22 5.21 1.06
N ASP A 127 -12.02 6.26 1.35
CA ASP A 127 -11.55 7.41 2.14
C ASP A 127 -11.04 6.96 3.51
N ARG A 128 -11.76 6.04 4.16
CA ARG A 128 -11.35 5.44 5.46
C ARG A 128 -10.05 4.64 5.34
N LEU A 129 -9.91 3.86 4.28
CA LEU A 129 -8.71 3.07 4.05
C LEU A 129 -7.49 3.96 3.80
N TYR A 130 -7.63 4.96 2.93
CA TYR A 130 -6.52 5.86 2.58
C TYR A 130 -6.09 6.72 3.77
N MET A 131 -7.03 7.20 4.57
CA MET A 131 -6.74 7.92 5.81
C MET A 131 -6.06 7.02 6.84
N ALA A 132 -6.46 5.75 6.96
CA ALA A 132 -5.78 4.80 7.85
C ALA A 132 -4.33 4.56 7.42
N MET A 133 -4.06 4.38 6.11
CA MET A 133 -2.70 4.24 5.60
C MET A 133 -1.87 5.52 5.81
N ALA A 134 -2.43 6.70 5.58
CA ALA A 134 -1.75 7.96 5.86
C ALA A 134 -1.38 8.10 7.33
N ALA A 135 -2.30 7.74 8.24
CA ALA A 135 -2.07 7.76 9.68
C ALA A 135 -1.06 6.70 10.14
N TYR A 136 -0.95 5.56 9.46
CA TYR A 136 0.10 4.58 9.69
C TYR A 136 1.50 5.21 9.53
N ASN A 137 1.68 6.04 8.51
CA ASN A 137 2.94 6.72 8.21
C ASN A 137 3.18 7.95 9.11
N VAL A 138 2.23 8.89 9.18
CA VAL A 138 2.43 10.20 9.84
C VAL A 138 1.93 10.25 11.30
N GLY A 139 1.18 9.24 11.71
CA GLY A 139 0.51 9.20 13.00
C GLY A 139 -0.91 9.76 12.96
N LEU A 140 -1.78 9.17 13.78
CA LEU A 140 -3.21 9.51 13.81
C LEU A 140 -3.45 10.97 14.23
N GLY A 141 -2.61 11.51 15.14
CA GLY A 141 -2.69 12.91 15.58
C GLY A 141 -2.53 13.89 14.43
N HIS A 142 -1.51 13.73 13.61
CA HIS A 142 -1.28 14.60 12.44
C HIS A 142 -2.31 14.39 11.33
N LEU A 143 -2.90 13.19 11.21
CA LEU A 143 -4.04 13.00 10.32
C LEU A 143 -5.24 13.85 10.78
N TYR A 144 -5.54 13.88 12.09
CA TYR A 144 -6.61 14.75 12.62
C TYR A 144 -6.30 16.24 12.43
N ASP A 145 -5.04 16.64 12.56
CA ASP A 145 -4.61 18.01 12.25
C ASP A 145 -4.84 18.36 10.79
N ALA A 146 -4.53 17.44 9.85
CA ALA A 146 -4.80 17.62 8.42
C ALA A 146 -6.29 17.70 8.11
N ARG A 147 -7.13 16.88 8.77
CA ARG A 147 -8.59 16.96 8.67
C ARG A 147 -9.11 18.33 9.14
N LYS A 148 -8.54 18.86 10.24
CA LYS A 148 -8.89 20.20 10.72
C LYS A 148 -8.50 21.29 9.72
N ILE A 149 -7.33 21.18 9.08
CA ILE A 149 -6.93 22.12 8.01
C ILE A 149 -7.86 22.02 6.81
N ALA A 150 -8.26 20.80 6.39
CA ALA A 150 -9.22 20.61 5.31
C ALA A 150 -10.53 21.35 5.59
N GLU A 151 -11.09 21.20 6.82
CA GLU A 151 -12.29 21.91 7.28
C GLU A 151 -12.11 23.42 7.25
N LEU A 152 -10.99 23.96 7.79
CA LEU A 152 -10.69 25.39 7.80
C LEU A 152 -10.60 25.99 6.40
N ARG A 153 -10.24 25.18 5.41
CA ARG A 153 -10.19 25.58 3.99
C ARG A 153 -11.53 25.43 3.26
N GLY A 154 -12.59 25.00 3.95
CA GLY A 154 -13.92 24.78 3.37
C GLY A 154 -14.08 23.44 2.65
N GLY A 155 -13.13 22.52 2.80
CA GLY A 155 -13.22 21.14 2.31
C GLY A 155 -13.92 20.21 3.28
N ASP A 156 -14.12 18.96 2.85
CA ASP A 156 -14.74 17.90 3.65
C ASP A 156 -13.65 17.10 4.39
N PRO A 157 -13.58 17.15 5.75
CA PRO A 157 -12.59 16.43 6.53
C PRO A 157 -12.72 14.91 6.45
N ASP A 158 -13.83 14.39 5.93
CA ASP A 158 -14.09 12.96 5.78
C ASP A 158 -13.76 12.43 4.38
N ARG A 159 -13.35 13.32 3.45
CA ARG A 159 -12.93 12.97 2.09
C ARG A 159 -11.41 12.96 1.95
N TRP A 160 -10.88 11.82 1.50
CA TRP A 160 -9.43 11.69 1.28
C TRP A 160 -8.86 12.76 0.36
N GLN A 161 -9.59 13.15 -0.67
CA GLN A 161 -9.15 14.16 -1.63
C GLN A 161 -8.82 15.50 -0.93
N ASP A 162 -9.64 15.94 0.02
CA ASP A 162 -9.46 17.20 0.73
C ASP A 162 -8.37 17.08 1.81
N VAL A 163 -8.38 15.96 2.56
CA VAL A 163 -7.36 15.66 3.58
C VAL A 163 -5.98 15.48 2.94
N ARG A 164 -5.90 14.81 1.80
CA ARG A 164 -4.65 14.67 1.02
C ARG A 164 -4.08 16.03 0.61
N ALA A 165 -4.93 16.99 0.22
CA ALA A 165 -4.50 18.33 -0.13
C ALA A 165 -4.08 19.16 1.10
N ALA A 166 -4.62 18.85 2.28
CA ALA A 166 -4.29 19.52 3.54
C ALA A 166 -3.02 18.98 4.21
N LEU A 167 -2.69 17.69 4.05
CA LEU A 167 -1.53 17.06 4.67
C LEU A 167 -0.21 17.82 4.46
N PRO A 168 0.18 18.23 3.21
CA PRO A 168 1.42 18.96 2.99
C PRO A 168 1.49 20.29 3.74
N LEU A 169 0.35 20.92 4.03
CA LEU A 169 0.27 22.19 4.74
C LEU A 169 0.74 22.10 6.21
N LEU A 170 0.82 20.88 6.77
CA LEU A 170 1.44 20.66 8.08
C LEU A 170 2.94 21.06 8.12
N GLN A 171 3.57 21.29 6.98
CA GLN A 171 4.94 21.84 6.88
C GLN A 171 4.98 23.38 6.96
N GLU A 172 3.84 24.04 6.75
CA GLU A 172 3.73 25.49 6.71
C GLU A 172 3.32 26.04 8.08
N ARG A 173 4.10 27.00 8.61
CA ARG A 173 3.88 27.58 9.92
C ARG A 173 2.48 28.18 10.08
N GLU A 174 1.97 28.79 9.03
CA GLU A 174 0.64 29.38 8.99
C GLU A 174 -0.44 28.35 9.39
N TRP A 175 -0.32 27.11 8.92
CA TRP A 175 -1.30 26.05 9.14
C TRP A 175 -1.02 25.24 10.42
N HIS A 176 0.20 24.72 10.58
CA HIS A 176 0.48 23.84 11.73
C HIS A 176 0.42 24.55 13.08
N SER A 177 0.58 25.90 13.13
CA SER A 177 0.40 26.65 14.39
C SER A 177 -1.05 26.70 14.87
N GLN A 178 -2.02 26.35 14.03
CA GLN A 178 -3.45 26.30 14.33
C GLN A 178 -3.92 24.88 14.67
N THR A 179 -3.01 23.90 14.68
CA THR A 179 -3.31 22.50 14.94
C THR A 179 -2.76 22.02 16.29
N ARG A 180 -3.26 20.89 16.77
CA ARG A 180 -2.91 20.38 18.10
C ARG A 180 -1.50 19.79 18.15
N HIS A 181 -1.08 19.07 17.10
CA HIS A 181 0.18 18.32 17.09
C HIS A 181 1.30 19.05 16.34
N GLY A 182 0.96 20.14 15.65
CA GLY A 182 1.93 21.04 15.02
C GLY A 182 2.56 20.49 13.76
N TYR A 183 3.86 20.75 13.59
CA TYR A 183 4.61 20.41 12.37
C TYR A 183 4.69 18.91 12.11
N ALA A 184 4.45 18.53 10.85
CA ALA A 184 4.75 17.20 10.32
C ALA A 184 5.19 17.28 8.84
N ARG A 185 5.92 16.27 8.37
CA ARG A 185 6.27 16.10 6.96
C ARG A 185 5.08 15.56 6.16
N GLY A 186 4.02 16.34 6.10
CA GLY A 186 2.73 15.92 5.56
C GLY A 186 2.71 15.56 4.07
N GLY A 187 3.77 15.88 3.31
CA GLY A 187 3.94 15.38 1.94
C GLY A 187 4.26 13.87 1.88
N GLU A 188 4.96 13.33 2.88
CA GLU A 188 5.35 11.92 2.91
C GLU A 188 4.14 10.95 2.92
N PRO A 189 3.12 11.10 3.78
CA PRO A 189 1.96 10.22 3.78
C PRO A 189 1.14 10.26 2.49
N VAL A 190 1.15 11.38 1.76
CA VAL A 190 0.49 11.47 0.44
C VAL A 190 1.18 10.57 -0.59
N ILE A 191 2.51 10.62 -0.64
CA ILE A 191 3.34 9.77 -1.50
C ILE A 191 3.19 8.30 -1.06
N TYR A 192 3.22 8.04 0.24
CA TYR A 192 3.06 6.72 0.83
C TYR A 192 1.76 6.03 0.38
N VAL A 193 0.62 6.69 0.53
CA VAL A 193 -0.68 6.15 0.11
C VAL A 193 -0.72 5.94 -1.42
N ARG A 194 -0.20 6.88 -2.20
CA ARG A 194 -0.11 6.75 -3.66
C ARG A 194 0.68 5.52 -4.08
N ASN A 195 1.83 5.30 -3.48
CA ASN A 195 2.72 4.18 -3.81
C ASN A 195 2.08 2.84 -3.43
N ILE A 196 1.47 2.73 -2.23
CA ILE A 196 0.78 1.51 -1.81
C ILE A 196 -0.35 1.15 -2.79
N ARG A 197 -1.15 2.13 -3.22
CA ARG A 197 -2.21 1.90 -4.20
C ARG A 197 -1.65 1.35 -5.51
N ARG A 198 -0.53 1.89 -6.00
CA ARG A 198 0.16 1.39 -7.21
C ARG A 198 0.64 -0.05 -7.03
N TYR A 199 1.36 -0.35 -5.94
CA TYR A 199 1.83 -1.70 -5.65
C TYR A 199 0.68 -2.69 -5.50
N TYR A 200 -0.40 -2.29 -4.83
CA TYR A 200 -1.58 -3.12 -4.67
C TYR A 200 -2.23 -3.49 -6.02
N GLU A 201 -2.41 -2.51 -6.92
CA GLU A 201 -2.96 -2.78 -8.25
C GLU A 201 -2.03 -3.67 -9.09
N MET A 202 -0.71 -3.48 -8.98
CA MET A 202 0.27 -4.32 -9.68
C MET A 202 0.24 -5.77 -9.16
N ILE A 203 0.18 -5.98 -7.84
CA ILE A 203 0.05 -7.33 -7.27
C ILE A 203 -1.25 -7.99 -7.75
N LYS A 204 -2.36 -7.28 -7.73
CA LYS A 204 -3.65 -7.78 -8.23
C LYS A 204 -3.57 -8.20 -9.70
N TYR A 205 -2.93 -7.39 -10.53
CA TYR A 205 -2.77 -7.69 -11.94
C TYR A 205 -1.93 -8.95 -12.16
N VAL A 206 -0.77 -9.04 -11.52
CA VAL A 206 0.12 -10.20 -11.65
C VAL A 206 -0.52 -11.48 -11.15
N GLU A 207 -1.19 -11.43 -9.99
CA GLU A 207 -1.90 -12.60 -9.44
C GLU A 207 -3.04 -13.07 -10.36
N ARG A 208 -3.80 -12.13 -10.94
CA ARG A 208 -4.85 -12.47 -11.90
C ARG A 208 -4.26 -13.12 -13.17
N SER A 209 -3.19 -12.55 -13.69
CA SER A 209 -2.51 -13.11 -14.87
C SER A 209 -1.99 -14.53 -14.61
N ARG A 210 -1.35 -14.77 -13.45
CA ARG A 210 -0.89 -16.11 -13.06
C ARG A 210 -2.05 -17.11 -12.96
N GLN A 211 -3.17 -16.73 -12.39
CA GLN A 211 -4.36 -17.58 -12.29
C GLN A 211 -4.92 -17.93 -13.68
N GLN A 212 -4.96 -16.97 -14.60
CA GLN A 212 -5.43 -17.21 -15.98
C GLN A 212 -4.50 -18.16 -16.72
N PHE A 213 -3.18 -17.97 -16.64
CA PHE A 213 -2.22 -18.90 -17.26
C PHE A 213 -2.35 -20.31 -16.71
N PHE A 214 -2.47 -20.47 -15.39
CA PHE A 214 -2.66 -21.78 -14.76
C PHE A 214 -3.94 -22.48 -15.22
N GLN A 215 -5.04 -21.72 -15.41
CA GLN A 215 -6.30 -22.27 -15.94
C GLN A 215 -6.17 -22.70 -17.40
N LEU A 216 -5.41 -21.95 -18.23
CA LEU A 216 -5.17 -22.31 -19.63
C LEU A 216 -4.30 -23.57 -19.76
N GLU A 217 -3.29 -23.73 -18.90
CA GLU A 217 -2.45 -24.95 -18.88
C GLU A 217 -3.22 -26.21 -18.46
N GLN A 218 -4.27 -26.06 -17.65
CA GLN A 218 -5.12 -27.17 -17.21
C GLN A 218 -6.33 -27.41 -18.11
N ALA A 219 -6.61 -26.50 -19.05
CA ALA A 219 -7.71 -26.69 -19.99
C ALA A 219 -7.39 -27.90 -20.91
N PRO A 220 -8.34 -28.83 -21.11
CA PRO A 220 -8.16 -29.91 -22.08
C PRO A 220 -7.88 -29.28 -23.45
N THR A 221 -6.82 -29.75 -24.12
CA THR A 221 -6.47 -29.33 -25.48
C THR A 221 -7.62 -29.67 -26.42
N SER A 222 -8.59 -28.75 -26.57
CA SER A 222 -9.51 -28.77 -27.67
C SER A 222 -8.74 -28.33 -28.91
N GLU A 223 -8.88 -29.04 -30.01
CA GLU A 223 -8.18 -28.80 -31.30
C GLU A 223 -8.53 -27.44 -31.98
N GLU A 224 -9.30 -26.57 -31.30
CA GLU A 224 -9.58 -25.21 -31.80
C GLU A 224 -8.58 -24.20 -31.19
N PRO A 225 -7.82 -23.46 -32.04
CA PRO A 225 -6.95 -22.40 -31.52
C PRO A 225 -7.81 -21.27 -30.97
N LEU A 226 -7.73 -21.07 -29.64
CA LEU A 226 -8.30 -19.89 -28.99
C LEU A 226 -7.64 -18.64 -29.60
N LEU A 227 -8.43 -17.83 -30.28
CA LEU A 227 -7.97 -16.53 -30.76
C LEU A 227 -7.70 -15.64 -29.56
N LEU A 228 -6.50 -15.10 -29.49
CA LEU A 228 -5.98 -14.24 -28.38
C LEU A 228 -6.87 -13.01 -28.07
N PHE A 229 -7.87 -12.73 -28.93
CA PHE A 229 -8.78 -11.59 -28.80
C PHE A 229 -9.88 -11.75 -27.75
N ASP A 230 -10.15 -12.98 -27.28
CA ASP A 230 -11.23 -13.23 -26.30
C ASP A 230 -10.78 -13.04 -24.84
N ILE A 231 -9.49 -12.76 -24.59
CA ILE A 231 -8.90 -12.69 -23.23
C ILE A 231 -8.82 -11.25 -22.69
N VAL A 232 -9.05 -10.25 -23.53
CA VAL A 232 -8.98 -8.84 -23.12
C VAL A 232 -10.40 -8.29 -22.90
N PRO A 233 -10.83 -8.04 -21.64
CA PRO A 233 -12.13 -7.40 -21.41
C PRO A 233 -12.14 -5.99 -22.02
N PRO A 234 -13.30 -5.51 -22.53
CA PRO A 234 -13.42 -4.17 -23.09
C PRO A 234 -13.07 -3.12 -22.04
N ILE A 235 -12.35 -2.10 -22.48
CA ILE A 235 -12.00 -0.94 -21.65
C ILE A 235 -13.25 -0.07 -21.60
N ASP A 236 -13.91 0.00 -20.44
CA ASP A 236 -14.92 1.02 -20.19
C ASP A 236 -14.24 2.40 -20.16
N GLN A 237 -14.77 3.31 -20.98
CA GLN A 237 -14.32 4.68 -21.16
C GLN A 237 -14.61 5.55 -19.93
#